data_6a944ac72e83dcc85888e4f727732e84
#
_entry.id   6a944ac72e83dcc85888e4f727732e84
#
_cell.length_a   1.000
_cell.length_b   1.000
_cell.length_c   1.000
_cell.angle_alpha   90.00
_cell.angle_beta   90.00
_cell.angle_gamma   90.00
#
_symmetry.space_group_name_H-M   'P 1'
#
loop_
_entity.id
_entity.type
_entity.pdbx_description
1 polymer ?
#
loop_
_entity_poly.entity_id
_entity_poly.type
_entity_poly.pdbx_seq_one_letter_code
_entity_poly.pdbx_strand_id
1 'polypeptide(L)'
;KTSRTLQAGGHESGQNFASALGIRGFGANALEEMRDVPPDQIVAAMGTAGSGGGPLVDGWVIPERPYDLLKDGQQNQINVMVGGLADEYFGLSHLASEISKTELENYLDRVFGKQSSQVQEAYKDEISDSPLSAQKIINGDNGFILSSRMWGRLVESRGNDAYVYYFTRPAPVFRLYVPEEKDLNGDGGQRTLGAYHSGELAYVFNNLDIVGLGWDDIDHELSDTIAEYWVNFARNGNPNGPGLPEWPTYNSSADVVQIFDEDVRASVHPRKEQLDRMEKIFLDNR
;
A
#
# COMPACT_ATOMS: atom_id res chain seq x y z
N LYS A 1 7.13 -5.66 6.31
CA LYS A 1 6.29 -6.49 7.22
C LYS A 1 6.94 -7.86 7.34
N THR A 2 7.28 -8.28 8.55
CA THR A 2 7.73 -9.66 8.80
C THR A 2 6.56 -10.60 8.55
N SER A 3 6.68 -11.46 7.54
CA SER A 3 5.69 -12.50 7.27
C SER A 3 5.60 -13.44 8.49
N ARG A 4 4.40 -13.63 9.03
CA ARG A 4 4.18 -14.62 10.08
C ARG A 4 4.26 -16.03 9.49
N THR A 5 5.02 -16.91 10.11
CA THR A 5 4.96 -18.35 9.82
C THR A 5 3.80 -18.98 10.60
N LEU A 6 3.31 -20.15 10.15
CA LEU A 6 2.33 -20.94 10.91
C LEU A 6 2.80 -21.18 12.33
N GLN A 7 4.07 -21.54 12.51
CA GLN A 7 4.68 -21.85 13.82
C GLN A 7 4.93 -20.59 14.66
N ALA A 8 5.29 -19.47 14.02
CA ALA A 8 5.59 -18.21 14.71
C ALA A 8 4.38 -17.28 14.77
N GLY A 9 3.23 -17.77 15.22
CA GLY A 9 2.05 -16.97 15.56
C GLY A 9 0.81 -17.21 14.71
N GLY A 10 0.85 -18.01 13.65
CA GLY A 10 -0.35 -18.34 12.87
C GLY A 10 -1.33 -19.19 13.66
N HIS A 11 -0.83 -20.27 14.28
CA HIS A 11 -1.65 -21.13 15.14
C HIS A 11 -2.15 -20.42 16.39
N GLU A 12 -1.30 -19.63 17.05
CA GLU A 12 -1.68 -18.85 18.22
C GLU A 12 -2.77 -17.84 17.88
N SER A 13 -2.63 -17.13 16.78
CA SER A 13 -3.63 -16.17 16.30
C SER A 13 -4.97 -16.86 16.00
N GLY A 14 -4.95 -18.02 15.37
CA GLY A 14 -6.15 -18.83 15.12
C GLY A 14 -6.82 -19.32 16.41
N GLN A 15 -6.04 -19.75 17.40
CA GLN A 15 -6.54 -20.18 18.70
C GLN A 15 -7.15 -19.02 19.50
N ASN A 16 -6.51 -17.85 19.46
CA ASN A 16 -7.03 -16.65 20.11
C ASN A 16 -8.35 -16.21 19.47
N PHE A 17 -8.45 -16.31 18.14
CA PHE A 17 -9.68 -16.00 17.44
C PHE A 17 -10.81 -16.98 17.77
N ALA A 18 -10.56 -18.29 17.74
CA ALA A 18 -11.53 -19.31 18.17
C ALA A 18 -11.98 -19.09 19.63
N SER A 19 -11.05 -18.77 20.51
CA SER A 19 -11.35 -18.46 21.92
C SER A 19 -12.24 -17.24 22.08
N ALA A 20 -12.04 -16.20 21.27
CA ALA A 20 -12.88 -14.99 21.27
C ALA A 20 -14.32 -15.29 20.80
N LEU A 21 -14.51 -16.32 19.99
CA LEU A 21 -15.81 -16.85 19.57
C LEU A 21 -16.41 -17.85 20.60
N GLY A 22 -15.72 -18.13 21.70
CA GLY A 22 -16.15 -19.11 22.69
C GLY A 22 -15.91 -20.57 22.29
N ILE A 23 -15.24 -20.82 21.16
CA ILE A 23 -14.93 -22.15 20.65
C ILE A 23 -13.70 -22.71 21.35
N ARG A 24 -13.82 -23.91 21.88
CA ARG A 24 -12.74 -24.59 22.64
C ARG A 24 -12.21 -25.78 21.82
N GLY A 25 -10.88 -25.93 21.86
CA GLY A 25 -10.21 -27.01 21.15
C GLY A 25 -9.61 -26.59 19.82
N PHE A 26 -9.24 -27.57 19.01
CA PHE A 26 -8.59 -27.36 17.70
C PHE A 26 -8.95 -28.52 16.77
N GLY A 27 -8.56 -28.39 15.51
CA GLY A 27 -8.82 -29.39 14.48
C GLY A 27 -10.16 -29.21 13.79
N ALA A 28 -10.62 -30.30 13.16
CA ALA A 28 -11.78 -30.26 12.29
C ALA A 28 -13.07 -29.77 12.98
N ASN A 29 -13.31 -30.23 14.21
CA ASN A 29 -14.51 -29.86 14.95
C ASN A 29 -14.56 -28.35 15.26
N ALA A 30 -13.46 -27.77 15.72
CA ALA A 30 -13.40 -26.32 15.95
C ALA A 30 -13.58 -25.51 14.66
N LEU A 31 -13.10 -26.01 13.53
CA LEU A 31 -13.30 -25.36 12.23
C LEU A 31 -14.77 -25.46 11.76
N GLU A 32 -15.47 -26.56 12.04
CA GLU A 32 -16.91 -26.67 11.76
C GLU A 32 -17.71 -25.70 12.62
N GLU A 33 -17.46 -25.67 13.93
CA GLU A 33 -18.08 -24.69 14.83
C GLU A 33 -17.83 -23.24 14.37
N MET A 34 -16.62 -22.90 13.93
CA MET A 34 -16.32 -21.56 13.40
C MET A 34 -17.07 -21.23 12.11
N ARG A 35 -17.35 -22.18 11.23
CA ARG A 35 -18.11 -21.97 10.00
C ARG A 35 -19.59 -21.69 10.27
N ASP A 36 -20.13 -22.19 11.36
CA ASP A 36 -21.51 -22.00 11.78
C ASP A 36 -21.72 -20.67 12.53
N VAL A 37 -20.64 -19.93 12.86
CA VAL A 37 -20.74 -18.65 13.57
C VAL A 37 -21.31 -17.57 12.62
N PRO A 38 -22.33 -16.82 13.06
CA PRO A 38 -22.86 -15.69 12.30
C PRO A 38 -21.80 -14.62 11.97
N PRO A 39 -21.85 -14.00 10.77
CA PRO A 39 -20.84 -13.05 10.32
C PRO A 39 -20.64 -11.85 11.25
N ASP A 40 -21.69 -11.35 11.89
CA ASP A 40 -21.64 -10.24 12.84
C ASP A 40 -20.81 -10.59 14.08
N GLN A 41 -20.91 -11.82 14.57
CA GLN A 41 -20.08 -12.31 15.69
C GLN A 41 -18.63 -12.48 15.27
N ILE A 42 -18.36 -12.92 14.04
CA ILE A 42 -17.00 -12.99 13.48
C ILE A 42 -16.37 -11.58 13.45
N VAL A 43 -17.10 -10.59 12.93
CA VAL A 43 -16.63 -9.20 12.89
C VAL A 43 -16.36 -8.65 14.30
N ALA A 44 -17.26 -8.92 15.26
CA ALA A 44 -17.07 -8.51 16.65
C ALA A 44 -15.83 -9.16 17.28
N ALA A 45 -15.58 -10.45 17.03
CA ALA A 45 -14.41 -11.17 17.53
C ALA A 45 -13.10 -10.63 16.94
N MET A 46 -13.11 -10.16 15.68
CA MET A 46 -11.92 -9.52 15.06
C MET A 46 -11.45 -8.29 15.84
N GLY A 47 -12.37 -7.53 16.41
CA GLY A 47 -12.04 -6.37 17.23
C GLY A 47 -11.33 -6.72 18.55
N THR A 48 -11.61 -7.89 19.12
CA THR A 48 -11.06 -8.33 20.43
C THR A 48 -9.82 -9.24 20.29
N ALA A 49 -9.82 -10.12 19.33
CA ALA A 49 -8.71 -11.09 19.12
C ALA A 49 -7.57 -10.54 18.24
N GLY A 50 -7.74 -9.34 17.72
CA GLY A 50 -6.94 -8.85 16.60
C GLY A 50 -7.34 -9.58 15.30
N SER A 51 -7.33 -8.88 14.18
CA SER A 51 -7.57 -9.52 12.90
C SER A 51 -6.45 -10.54 12.66
N GLY A 52 -6.70 -11.80 12.89
CA GLY A 52 -5.79 -12.90 12.56
C GLY A 52 -5.55 -13.05 11.06
N GLY A 53 -6.19 -12.19 10.26
CA GLY A 53 -6.11 -12.15 8.83
C GLY A 53 -4.84 -11.48 8.32
N GLY A 54 -4.18 -12.13 7.43
CA GLY A 54 -3.01 -11.67 6.72
C GLY A 54 -2.27 -12.87 6.15
N PRO A 55 -1.45 -12.66 5.10
CA PRO A 55 -0.70 -13.75 4.49
C PRO A 55 0.16 -14.46 5.52
N LEU A 56 0.11 -15.77 5.51
CA LEU A 56 0.95 -16.64 6.33
C LEU A 56 1.92 -17.40 5.44
N VAL A 57 3.16 -17.52 5.90
CA VAL A 57 4.12 -18.45 5.33
C VAL A 57 3.74 -19.84 5.84
N ASP A 58 3.00 -20.57 5.03
CA ASP A 58 2.40 -21.87 5.38
C ASP A 58 3.21 -23.08 4.89
N GLY A 59 4.25 -22.83 4.11
CA GLY A 59 5.07 -23.86 3.50
C GLY A 59 4.42 -24.55 2.29
N TRP A 60 3.25 -24.08 1.86
CA TRP A 60 2.48 -24.64 0.76
C TRP A 60 2.14 -23.59 -0.31
N VAL A 61 1.23 -22.65 -0.02
CA VAL A 61 0.86 -21.56 -0.94
C VAL A 61 1.92 -20.45 -0.92
N ILE A 62 2.39 -20.13 0.28
CA ILE A 62 3.52 -19.21 0.48
C ILE A 62 4.63 -20.02 1.19
N PRO A 63 5.52 -20.67 0.42
CA PRO A 63 6.49 -21.60 0.97
C PRO A 63 7.53 -20.93 1.87
N GLU A 64 7.92 -19.69 1.53
CA GLU A 64 8.89 -18.87 2.26
C GLU A 64 8.45 -17.42 2.28
N ARG A 65 9.22 -16.54 2.93
CA ARG A 65 8.92 -15.10 2.93
C ARG A 65 8.95 -14.56 1.50
N PRO A 66 7.92 -13.81 1.05
CA PRO A 66 7.81 -13.35 -0.33
C PRO A 66 9.05 -12.62 -0.87
N TYR A 67 9.69 -11.79 -0.04
CA TYR A 67 10.93 -11.12 -0.45
C TYR A 67 12.05 -12.12 -0.76
N ASP A 68 12.20 -13.16 0.04
CA ASP A 68 13.28 -14.17 -0.15
C ASP A 68 13.01 -14.96 -1.43
N LEU A 69 11.74 -15.35 -1.67
CA LEU A 69 11.33 -16.00 -2.93
C LEU A 69 11.64 -15.15 -4.16
N LEU A 70 11.30 -13.87 -4.10
CA LEU A 70 11.57 -12.92 -5.19
C LEU A 70 13.08 -12.72 -5.38
N LYS A 71 13.82 -12.53 -4.28
CA LYS A 71 15.27 -12.38 -4.28
C LYS A 71 15.97 -13.61 -4.88
N ASP A 72 15.47 -14.80 -4.60
CA ASP A 72 16.03 -16.05 -5.10
C ASP A 72 15.53 -16.42 -6.51
N GLY A 73 14.65 -15.60 -7.10
CA GLY A 73 14.13 -15.78 -8.45
C GLY A 73 13.13 -16.92 -8.59
N GLN A 74 12.40 -17.24 -7.51
CA GLN A 74 11.42 -18.34 -7.50
C GLN A 74 10.03 -17.90 -8.00
N GLN A 75 9.85 -16.61 -8.36
CA GLN A 75 8.62 -16.12 -9.00
C GLN A 75 8.53 -16.54 -10.46
N ASN A 76 7.32 -16.46 -11.00
CA ASN A 76 7.12 -16.57 -12.45
C ASN A 76 7.89 -15.46 -13.18
N GLN A 77 8.45 -15.80 -14.34
CA GLN A 77 9.18 -14.85 -15.19
C GLN A 77 8.16 -14.05 -16.02
N ILE A 78 7.68 -12.97 -15.44
CA ILE A 78 6.67 -12.08 -16.04
C ILE A 78 7.07 -10.62 -15.85
N ASN A 79 6.66 -9.76 -16.78
CA ASN A 79 6.71 -8.32 -16.59
C ASN A 79 5.72 -7.90 -15.52
N VAL A 80 6.02 -6.82 -14.79
CA VAL A 80 5.14 -6.28 -13.76
C VAL A 80 4.89 -4.80 -13.96
N MET A 81 3.68 -4.37 -13.59
CA MET A 81 3.32 -2.97 -13.41
C MET A 81 2.89 -2.81 -11.95
N VAL A 82 3.56 -1.95 -11.21
CA VAL A 82 3.43 -1.85 -9.76
C VAL A 82 3.68 -0.41 -9.31
N GLY A 83 3.01 0.01 -8.26
CA GLY A 83 3.21 1.36 -7.72
C GLY A 83 2.48 1.57 -6.41
N GLY A 84 2.29 2.82 -6.07
CA GLY A 84 1.53 3.26 -4.90
C GLY A 84 1.21 4.74 -4.97
N LEU A 85 0.54 5.23 -3.95
CA LEU A 85 0.00 6.57 -3.87
C LEU A 85 0.76 7.40 -2.83
N ALA A 86 0.85 8.71 -3.05
CA ALA A 86 1.63 9.60 -2.18
C ALA A 86 1.13 9.61 -0.72
N ASP A 87 -0.16 9.44 -0.51
CA ASP A 87 -0.83 9.58 0.77
C ASP A 87 -1.55 8.29 1.23
N GLU A 88 -0.94 7.13 1.00
CA GLU A 88 -1.51 5.80 1.24
C GLU A 88 -2.18 5.63 2.62
N TYR A 89 -1.64 6.22 3.67
CA TYR A 89 -2.19 6.07 5.02
C TYR A 89 -3.25 7.11 5.38
N PHE A 90 -3.50 8.11 4.54
CA PHE A 90 -4.50 9.13 4.84
C PHE A 90 -5.94 8.61 4.79
N GLY A 91 -6.22 7.62 3.95
CA GLY A 91 -7.51 6.91 3.91
C GLY A 91 -7.62 5.69 4.84
N LEU A 92 -6.49 5.15 5.31
CA LEU A 92 -6.46 3.86 6.04
C LEU A 92 -6.45 4.00 7.56
N SER A 93 -6.22 5.18 8.11
CA SER A 93 -6.03 5.33 9.55
C SER A 93 -7.06 6.26 10.17
N HIS A 94 -7.81 5.75 11.15
CA HIS A 94 -8.52 6.54 12.14
C HIS A 94 -7.53 7.07 13.20
N LEU A 95 -6.40 7.64 12.75
CA LEU A 95 -5.44 8.24 13.67
C LEU A 95 -6.07 9.46 14.35
N ALA A 96 -5.59 9.76 15.54
CA ALA A 96 -5.94 10.98 16.26
C ALA A 96 -5.85 12.19 15.32
N SER A 97 -6.64 13.22 15.61
CA SER A 97 -6.62 14.46 14.83
C SER A 97 -5.28 15.20 14.90
N GLU A 98 -4.51 14.95 15.96
CA GLU A 98 -3.18 15.52 16.16
C GLU A 98 -2.34 14.56 17.03
N ILE A 99 -1.04 14.56 16.83
CA ILE A 99 -0.05 13.92 17.70
C ILE A 99 1.10 14.88 17.95
N SER A 100 1.69 14.81 19.15
CA SER A 100 2.90 15.55 19.46
C SER A 100 4.14 14.91 18.83
N LYS A 101 5.22 15.68 18.72
CA LYS A 101 6.51 15.15 18.26
C LYS A 101 6.98 13.98 19.13
N THR A 102 6.81 14.06 20.45
CA THR A 102 7.21 12.99 21.37
C THR A 102 6.39 11.70 21.16
N GLU A 103 5.10 11.81 20.84
CA GLU A 103 4.28 10.63 20.51
C GLU A 103 4.75 9.98 19.21
N LEU A 104 5.11 10.79 18.21
CA LEU A 104 5.70 10.28 16.97
C LEU A 104 7.06 9.60 17.24
N GLU A 105 7.95 10.21 18.03
CA GLU A 105 9.24 9.61 18.38
C GLU A 105 9.05 8.25 19.09
N ASN A 106 8.16 8.16 20.05
CA ASN A 106 7.82 6.91 20.72
C ASN A 106 7.24 5.86 19.77
N TYR A 107 6.43 6.29 18.82
CA TYR A 107 5.92 5.42 17.77
C TYR A 107 7.04 4.86 16.89
N LEU A 108 7.93 5.72 16.40
CA LEU A 108 9.06 5.33 15.56
C LEU A 108 10.04 4.40 16.29
N ASP A 109 10.30 4.65 17.57
CA ASP A 109 11.13 3.77 18.41
C ASP A 109 10.54 2.36 18.53
N ARG A 110 9.24 2.27 18.67
CA ARG A 110 8.52 0.98 18.72
C ARG A 110 8.55 0.24 17.39
N VAL A 111 8.41 0.96 16.26
CA VAL A 111 8.32 0.37 14.92
C VAL A 111 9.69 0.03 14.35
N PHE A 112 10.66 0.92 14.50
CA PHE A 112 11.98 0.83 13.86
C PHE A 112 13.12 0.50 14.85
N GLY A 113 12.87 0.52 16.15
CA GLY A 113 13.86 0.17 17.17
C GLY A 113 15.13 1.00 17.03
N LYS A 114 16.29 0.33 16.89
CA LYS A 114 17.59 0.98 16.79
C LYS A 114 17.76 1.90 15.57
N GLN A 115 16.93 1.74 14.53
CA GLN A 115 16.98 2.55 13.33
C GLN A 115 16.04 3.77 13.38
N SER A 116 15.29 3.97 14.47
CA SER A 116 14.36 5.08 14.63
C SER A 116 15.00 6.44 14.34
N SER A 117 16.20 6.70 14.85
CA SER A 117 16.92 7.95 14.60
C SER A 117 17.25 8.18 13.12
N GLN A 118 17.51 7.12 12.37
CA GLN A 118 17.77 7.21 10.92
C GLN A 118 16.48 7.54 10.15
N VAL A 119 15.34 7.00 10.58
CA VAL A 119 14.03 7.36 10.02
C VAL A 119 13.70 8.80 10.34
N GLN A 120 13.88 9.24 11.58
CA GLN A 120 13.64 10.63 11.99
C GLN A 120 14.49 11.62 11.17
N GLU A 121 15.75 11.31 10.91
CA GLU A 121 16.60 12.16 10.07
C GLU A 121 16.18 12.15 8.60
N ALA A 122 15.67 11.00 8.10
CA ALA A 122 15.20 10.90 6.72
C ALA A 122 13.93 11.73 6.46
N TYR A 123 13.09 11.90 7.47
CA TYR A 123 11.79 12.58 7.40
C TYR A 123 11.73 13.83 8.28
N LYS A 124 12.88 14.45 8.56
CA LYS A 124 12.96 15.58 9.50
C LYS A 124 12.12 16.79 9.09
N ASP A 125 12.01 17.04 7.80
CA ASP A 125 11.26 18.16 7.26
C ASP A 125 9.76 17.92 7.42
N GLU A 126 9.27 16.74 7.09
CA GLU A 126 7.88 16.32 7.29
C GLU A 126 7.51 16.29 8.78
N ILE A 127 8.43 15.83 9.64
CA ILE A 127 8.24 15.81 11.11
C ILE A 127 8.16 17.23 11.67
N SER A 128 8.95 18.15 11.13
CA SER A 128 8.94 19.56 11.54
C SER A 128 7.66 20.27 11.12
N ASP A 129 7.11 19.91 9.96
CA ASP A 129 5.88 20.49 9.43
C ASP A 129 4.65 19.96 10.20
N SER A 130 4.47 18.65 10.25
CA SER A 130 3.37 18.00 10.98
C SER A 130 3.73 16.58 11.41
N PRO A 131 3.87 16.32 12.74
CA PRO A 131 4.14 14.97 13.22
C PRO A 131 3.11 13.93 12.79
N LEU A 132 1.82 14.30 12.72
CA LEU A 132 0.77 13.40 12.27
C LEU A 132 0.91 13.07 10.77
N SER A 133 1.11 14.07 9.93
CA SER A 133 1.33 13.87 8.49
C SER A 133 2.58 13.06 8.24
N ALA A 134 3.68 13.37 8.95
CA ALA A 134 4.91 12.58 8.89
C ALA A 134 4.69 11.11 9.24
N GLN A 135 3.92 10.81 10.29
CA GLN A 135 3.59 9.43 10.65
C GLN A 135 2.86 8.70 9.52
N LYS A 136 1.88 9.35 8.90
CA LYS A 136 1.11 8.79 7.78
C LYS A 136 2.01 8.54 6.57
N ILE A 137 2.84 9.51 6.22
CA ILE A 137 3.79 9.43 5.11
C ILE A 137 4.79 8.30 5.34
N ILE A 138 5.43 8.24 6.51
CA ILE A 138 6.39 7.18 6.88
C ILE A 138 5.74 5.80 6.79
N ASN A 139 4.49 5.68 7.24
CA ASN A 139 3.75 4.42 7.16
C ASN A 139 3.42 4.04 5.72
N GLY A 140 3.02 5.00 4.89
CA GLY A 140 2.78 4.79 3.46
C GLY A 140 4.03 4.33 2.74
N ASP A 141 5.13 5.05 2.94
CA ASP A 141 6.42 4.69 2.36
C ASP A 141 6.90 3.30 2.79
N ASN A 142 6.84 3.00 4.09
CA ASN A 142 7.26 1.70 4.63
C ASN A 142 6.33 0.55 4.22
N GLY A 143 5.04 0.81 4.08
CA GLY A 143 4.02 -0.21 3.80
C GLY A 143 3.83 -0.52 2.33
N PHE A 144 3.83 0.49 1.48
CA PHE A 144 3.41 0.40 0.08
C PHE A 144 4.51 0.81 -0.89
N ILE A 145 5.05 2.03 -0.78
CA ILE A 145 5.95 2.58 -1.80
C ILE A 145 7.27 1.81 -1.83
N LEU A 146 7.88 1.56 -0.67
CA LEU A 146 9.10 0.76 -0.58
C LEU A 146 8.89 -0.66 -1.13
N SER A 147 7.76 -1.28 -0.81
CA SER A 147 7.45 -2.63 -1.28
C SER A 147 7.32 -2.69 -2.80
N SER A 148 6.63 -1.73 -3.41
CA SER A 148 6.47 -1.63 -4.86
C SER A 148 7.80 -1.37 -5.56
N ARG A 149 8.60 -0.45 -5.03
CA ARG A 149 9.94 -0.14 -5.54
C ARG A 149 10.87 -1.35 -5.47
N MET A 150 10.90 -2.04 -4.34
CA MET A 150 11.73 -3.25 -4.16
C MET A 150 11.28 -4.37 -5.08
N TRP A 151 9.98 -4.52 -5.31
CA TRP A 151 9.48 -5.51 -6.27
C TRP A 151 9.95 -5.18 -7.69
N GLY A 152 9.83 -3.93 -8.13
CA GLY A 152 10.37 -3.47 -9.41
C GLY A 152 11.85 -3.82 -9.58
N ARG A 153 12.67 -3.54 -8.55
CA ARG A 153 14.12 -3.87 -8.54
C ARG A 153 14.41 -5.36 -8.65
N LEU A 154 13.64 -6.18 -7.94
CA LEU A 154 13.80 -7.64 -7.96
C LEU A 154 13.41 -8.23 -9.32
N VAL A 155 12.38 -7.70 -9.97
CA VAL A 155 11.96 -8.11 -11.31
C VAL A 155 13.00 -7.69 -12.36
N GLU A 156 13.46 -6.44 -12.33
CA GLU A 156 14.54 -5.93 -13.17
C GLU A 156 15.80 -6.80 -13.06
N SER A 157 16.21 -7.13 -11.83
CA SER A 157 17.42 -7.94 -11.58
C SER A 157 17.35 -9.35 -12.17
N ARG A 158 16.17 -9.80 -12.60
CA ARG A 158 15.94 -11.09 -13.25
C ARG A 158 15.75 -10.98 -14.76
N GLY A 159 15.90 -9.78 -15.31
CA GLY A 159 15.82 -9.53 -16.76
C GLY A 159 14.40 -9.41 -17.30
N ASN A 160 13.41 -9.23 -16.42
CA ASN A 160 12.04 -8.91 -16.80
C ASN A 160 11.81 -7.39 -16.71
N ASP A 161 10.84 -6.89 -17.47
CA ASP A 161 10.46 -5.49 -17.43
C ASP A 161 9.59 -5.21 -16.19
N ALA A 162 9.95 -4.16 -15.49
CA ALA A 162 9.12 -3.59 -14.45
C ALA A 162 8.72 -2.16 -14.85
N TYR A 163 7.48 -1.81 -14.60
CA TYR A 163 6.93 -0.47 -14.78
C TYR A 163 6.45 0.02 -13.43
N VAL A 164 7.13 1.02 -12.88
CA VAL A 164 6.81 1.52 -11.54
C VAL A 164 6.13 2.87 -11.65
N TYR A 165 5.00 3.06 -10.95
CA TYR A 165 4.28 4.33 -10.90
C TYR A 165 4.22 4.91 -9.50
N TYR A 166 3.96 6.20 -9.46
CA TYR A 166 3.68 6.95 -8.25
C TYR A 166 2.53 7.92 -8.53
N PHE A 167 1.37 7.65 -7.93
CA PHE A 167 0.18 8.45 -8.11
C PHE A 167 0.17 9.57 -7.06
N THR A 168 0.10 10.83 -7.53
CA THR A 168 0.19 12.02 -6.68
C THR A 168 -1.01 12.95 -6.81
N ARG A 169 -1.93 12.71 -7.75
CA ARG A 169 -3.14 13.50 -7.91
C ARG A 169 -4.04 13.38 -6.69
N PRO A 170 -4.34 14.48 -5.96
CA PRO A 170 -5.34 14.45 -4.91
C PRO A 170 -6.71 14.10 -5.48
N ALA A 171 -7.25 12.96 -5.07
CA ALA A 171 -8.55 12.48 -5.55
C ALA A 171 -9.70 12.98 -4.66
N PRO A 172 -10.91 13.20 -5.21
CA PRO A 172 -12.12 13.38 -4.40
C PRO A 172 -12.32 12.21 -3.45
N VAL A 173 -12.65 12.51 -2.20
CA VAL A 173 -12.68 11.49 -1.14
C VAL A 173 -13.94 10.65 -1.22
N PHE A 174 -13.79 9.33 -1.20
CA PHE A 174 -14.92 8.39 -1.06
C PHE A 174 -15.58 8.53 0.32
N ARG A 175 -16.90 8.58 0.35
CA ARG A 175 -17.69 8.69 1.59
C ARG A 175 -17.35 7.62 2.63
N LEU A 176 -16.86 6.46 2.19
CA LEU A 176 -16.39 5.39 3.06
C LEU A 176 -15.29 5.84 4.04
N TYR A 177 -14.44 6.78 3.62
CA TYR A 177 -13.30 7.23 4.42
C TYR A 177 -13.59 8.44 5.34
N VAL A 178 -14.67 9.18 5.08
CA VAL A 178 -15.08 10.36 5.86
C VAL A 178 -16.61 10.38 6.04
N PRO A 179 -17.15 9.40 6.78
CA PRO A 179 -18.60 9.22 6.91
C PRO A 179 -19.33 10.39 7.59
N GLU A 180 -18.61 11.22 8.34
CA GLU A 180 -19.14 12.41 9.02
C GLU A 180 -19.31 13.62 8.08
N GLU A 181 -18.60 13.67 6.96
CA GLU A 181 -18.74 14.72 5.97
C GLU A 181 -20.03 14.50 5.14
N LYS A 182 -20.99 15.41 5.34
CA LYS A 182 -22.33 15.29 4.74
C LYS A 182 -22.38 15.57 3.24
N ASP A 183 -21.36 16.21 2.68
CA ASP A 183 -21.37 16.76 1.32
C ASP A 183 -20.37 16.10 0.35
N LEU A 184 -20.11 14.81 0.50
CA LEU A 184 -19.30 14.06 -0.47
C LEU A 184 -20.03 13.81 -1.81
N ASN A 185 -21.25 14.28 -1.95
CA ASN A 185 -22.06 14.23 -3.18
C ASN A 185 -22.28 15.62 -3.79
N GLY A 186 -21.57 16.64 -3.33
CA GLY A 186 -21.63 17.99 -3.91
C GLY A 186 -20.71 18.11 -5.12
N ASP A 187 -20.88 19.17 -5.91
CA ASP A 187 -20.14 19.48 -7.14
C ASP A 187 -18.62 19.68 -6.97
N GLY A 188 -18.01 19.05 -6.01
CA GLY A 188 -16.59 19.08 -5.72
C GLY A 188 -16.30 18.28 -4.48
N GLY A 189 -16.20 16.95 -4.57
CA GLY A 189 -15.71 16.11 -3.50
C GLY A 189 -14.42 16.74 -2.96
N GLN A 190 -14.37 16.97 -1.64
CA GLN A 190 -13.19 17.60 -1.05
C GLN A 190 -11.99 16.70 -1.25
N ARG A 191 -10.86 17.28 -1.67
CA ARG A 191 -9.60 16.55 -1.91
C ARG A 191 -8.72 16.61 -0.66
N THR A 192 -9.31 16.34 0.52
CA THR A 192 -8.69 16.57 1.84
C THR A 192 -7.72 15.49 2.28
N LEU A 193 -7.75 14.34 1.60
CA LEU A 193 -6.87 13.21 1.93
C LEU A 193 -5.70 13.03 0.96
N GLY A 194 -5.50 13.97 0.03
CA GLY A 194 -4.45 13.87 -0.98
C GLY A 194 -4.66 12.70 -1.94
N ALA A 195 -3.58 12.08 -2.37
CA ALA A 195 -3.57 10.85 -3.16
C ALA A 195 -3.68 9.64 -2.22
N TYR A 196 -4.85 9.49 -1.59
CA TYR A 196 -5.10 8.50 -0.54
C TYR A 196 -5.25 7.07 -1.07
N HIS A 197 -5.10 6.10 -0.20
CA HIS A 197 -5.22 4.67 -0.53
C HIS A 197 -6.50 4.33 -1.29
N SER A 198 -6.35 3.66 -2.42
CA SER A 198 -7.43 3.31 -3.36
C SER A 198 -8.04 4.49 -4.13
N GLY A 199 -7.51 5.71 -3.98
CA GLY A 199 -8.01 6.89 -4.69
C GLY A 199 -7.86 6.80 -6.20
N GLU A 200 -6.89 6.02 -6.71
CA GLU A 200 -6.65 5.81 -8.13
C GLU A 200 -7.59 4.79 -8.79
N LEU A 201 -8.33 3.99 -8.02
CA LEU A 201 -9.13 2.89 -8.58
C LEU A 201 -10.15 3.37 -9.61
N ALA A 202 -10.81 4.51 -9.37
CA ALA A 202 -11.77 5.05 -10.31
C ALA A 202 -11.11 5.47 -11.64
N TYR A 203 -9.87 5.94 -11.59
CA TYR A 203 -9.08 6.28 -12.79
C TYR A 203 -8.66 5.02 -13.55
N VAL A 204 -8.15 4.01 -12.85
CA VAL A 204 -7.71 2.75 -13.46
C VAL A 204 -8.84 2.04 -14.20
N PHE A 205 -10.05 2.04 -13.62
CA PHE A 205 -11.21 1.40 -14.23
C PHE A 205 -12.01 2.32 -15.17
N ASN A 206 -11.56 3.56 -15.34
CA ASN A 206 -12.21 4.58 -16.17
C ASN A 206 -13.73 4.68 -15.91
N ASN A 207 -14.09 4.75 -14.64
CA ASN A 207 -15.49 4.73 -14.20
C ASN A 207 -15.86 5.93 -13.30
N LEU A 208 -15.19 7.05 -13.49
CA LEU A 208 -15.39 8.28 -12.72
C LEU A 208 -16.86 8.69 -12.67
N ASP A 209 -17.56 8.68 -13.81
CA ASP A 209 -18.97 9.04 -13.92
C ASP A 209 -19.89 8.11 -13.12
N ILE A 210 -19.52 6.82 -13.01
CA ILE A 210 -20.30 5.83 -12.24
C ILE A 210 -20.11 6.07 -10.74
N VAL A 211 -18.90 6.41 -10.33
CA VAL A 211 -18.56 6.73 -8.93
C VAL A 211 -19.23 8.05 -8.51
N GLY A 212 -19.34 9.02 -9.44
CA GLY A 212 -20.16 10.21 -9.27
C GLY A 212 -19.68 11.20 -8.21
N LEU A 213 -18.36 11.33 -8.03
CA LEU A 213 -17.74 12.36 -7.20
C LEU A 213 -17.45 13.63 -8.01
N GLY A 214 -16.95 14.67 -7.36
CA GLY A 214 -16.60 15.94 -8.01
C GLY A 214 -15.30 15.86 -8.83
N TRP A 215 -15.36 15.13 -9.93
CA TRP A 215 -14.27 15.03 -10.89
C TRP A 215 -14.20 16.26 -11.78
N ASP A 216 -12.99 16.74 -12.06
CA ASP A 216 -12.73 17.80 -13.02
C ASP A 216 -12.24 17.25 -14.37
N ASP A 217 -12.06 18.13 -15.36
CA ASP A 217 -11.61 17.74 -16.70
C ASP A 217 -10.24 17.03 -16.66
N ILE A 218 -9.35 17.47 -15.76
CA ILE A 218 -8.02 16.84 -15.58
C ILE A 218 -8.16 15.39 -15.08
N ASP A 219 -9.12 15.13 -14.19
CA ASP A 219 -9.37 13.76 -13.70
C ASP A 219 -9.84 12.86 -14.84
N HIS A 220 -10.70 13.34 -15.73
CA HIS A 220 -11.17 12.58 -16.90
C HIS A 220 -10.02 12.28 -17.87
N GLU A 221 -9.21 13.27 -18.23
CA GLU A 221 -8.03 13.08 -19.08
C GLU A 221 -7.01 12.12 -18.46
N LEU A 222 -6.76 12.25 -17.16
CA LEU A 222 -5.89 11.36 -16.43
C LEU A 222 -6.44 9.93 -16.38
N SER A 223 -7.75 9.78 -16.17
CA SER A 223 -8.42 8.47 -16.16
C SER A 223 -8.31 7.75 -17.50
N ASP A 224 -8.57 8.46 -18.60
CA ASP A 224 -8.40 7.91 -19.95
C ASP A 224 -6.95 7.43 -20.17
N THR A 225 -5.98 8.25 -19.80
CA THR A 225 -4.55 7.95 -19.93
C THR A 225 -4.14 6.73 -19.10
N ILE A 226 -4.54 6.68 -17.82
CA ILE A 226 -4.23 5.55 -16.94
C ILE A 226 -4.86 4.26 -17.44
N ALA A 227 -6.16 4.30 -17.77
CA ALA A 227 -6.86 3.12 -18.27
C ALA A 227 -6.21 2.56 -19.54
N GLU A 228 -5.73 3.42 -20.44
CA GLU A 228 -5.04 2.99 -21.66
C GLU A 228 -3.70 2.32 -21.35
N TYR A 229 -2.90 2.82 -20.41
CA TYR A 229 -1.68 2.14 -19.95
C TYR A 229 -1.99 0.75 -19.40
N TRP A 230 -3.03 0.59 -18.55
CA TRP A 230 -3.41 -0.70 -17.98
C TRP A 230 -3.87 -1.69 -19.04
N VAL A 231 -4.68 -1.23 -20.01
CA VAL A 231 -5.14 -2.05 -21.14
C VAL A 231 -3.97 -2.49 -22.03
N ASN A 232 -3.04 -1.58 -22.34
CA ASN A 232 -1.87 -1.90 -23.14
C ASN A 232 -0.97 -2.94 -22.45
N PHE A 233 -0.71 -2.72 -21.14
CA PHE A 233 0.07 -3.66 -20.37
C PHE A 233 -0.59 -5.04 -20.27
N ALA A 234 -1.89 -5.10 -20.03
CA ALA A 234 -2.64 -6.36 -19.99
C ALA A 234 -2.59 -7.13 -21.31
N ARG A 235 -2.53 -6.43 -22.45
CA ARG A 235 -2.47 -7.03 -23.79
C ARG A 235 -1.06 -7.46 -24.19
N ASN A 236 -0.06 -6.66 -23.86
CA ASN A 236 1.26 -6.74 -24.49
C ASN A 236 2.41 -6.90 -23.48
N GLY A 237 2.15 -6.76 -22.18
CA GLY A 237 3.18 -6.69 -21.14
C GLY A 237 4.01 -5.39 -21.17
N ASN A 238 3.52 -4.37 -21.90
CA ASN A 238 4.11 -3.05 -22.04
C ASN A 238 3.00 -2.01 -22.03
N PRO A 239 3.03 -1.00 -21.10
CA PRO A 239 1.98 -0.01 -20.98
C PRO A 239 1.97 1.02 -22.11
N ASN A 240 3.08 1.21 -22.82
CA ASN A 240 3.22 2.25 -23.82
C ASN A 240 2.31 2.04 -25.05
N GLY A 241 1.85 3.14 -25.63
CA GLY A 241 1.02 3.16 -26.83
C GLY A 241 1.03 4.52 -27.53
N PRO A 242 0.45 4.59 -28.74
CA PRO A 242 0.39 5.85 -29.48
C PRO A 242 -0.35 6.93 -28.71
N GLY A 243 0.25 8.12 -28.61
CA GLY A 243 -0.37 9.27 -27.94
C GLY A 243 -0.16 9.34 -26.43
N LEU A 244 0.31 8.26 -25.80
CA LEU A 244 0.65 8.26 -24.39
C LEU A 244 2.04 8.84 -24.15
N PRO A 245 2.28 9.57 -23.04
CA PRO A 245 3.63 9.87 -22.57
C PRO A 245 4.45 8.59 -22.36
N GLU A 246 5.74 8.62 -22.70
CA GLU A 246 6.57 7.45 -22.55
C GLU A 246 6.72 7.04 -21.08
N TRP A 247 6.39 5.79 -20.78
CA TRP A 247 6.65 5.15 -19.49
C TRP A 247 7.85 4.22 -19.64
N PRO A 248 9.04 4.64 -19.20
CA PRO A 248 10.25 3.82 -19.34
C PRO A 248 10.19 2.58 -18.44
N THR A 249 10.84 1.51 -18.86
CA THR A 249 11.12 0.38 -17.97
C THR A 249 11.93 0.86 -16.78
N TYR A 250 11.57 0.36 -15.61
CA TYR A 250 12.24 0.73 -14.37
C TYR A 250 13.69 0.28 -14.38
N ASN A 251 14.56 1.18 -13.95
CA ASN A 251 15.99 0.93 -13.76
C ASN A 251 16.40 1.34 -12.35
N SER A 252 16.95 0.40 -11.59
CA SER A 252 17.33 0.60 -10.18
C SER A 252 18.35 1.72 -9.97
N SER A 253 19.21 1.97 -10.94
CA SER A 253 20.25 3.04 -10.86
C SER A 253 19.65 4.41 -11.12
N ALA A 254 18.72 4.51 -12.07
CA ALA A 254 18.07 5.77 -12.44
C ALA A 254 16.90 6.10 -11.50
N ASP A 255 16.20 5.08 -11.00
CA ASP A 255 15.04 5.18 -10.12
C ASP A 255 13.93 6.07 -10.67
N VAL A 256 13.69 5.94 -11.99
CA VAL A 256 12.67 6.69 -12.72
C VAL A 256 11.35 5.94 -12.62
N VAL A 257 10.31 6.66 -12.24
CA VAL A 257 8.94 6.17 -12.12
C VAL A 257 7.99 7.01 -12.96
N GLN A 258 6.83 6.47 -13.32
CA GLN A 258 5.76 7.23 -13.93
C GLN A 258 4.96 7.97 -12.87
N ILE A 259 4.96 9.28 -12.96
CA ILE A 259 4.14 10.13 -12.08
C ILE A 259 2.76 10.30 -12.72
N PHE A 260 1.73 9.98 -11.95
CA PHE A 260 0.33 10.25 -12.29
C PHE A 260 -0.18 11.43 -11.47
N ASP A 261 -0.27 12.58 -12.11
CA ASP A 261 -0.72 13.86 -11.57
C ASP A 261 -1.48 14.61 -12.66
N GLU A 262 -1.68 15.91 -12.51
CA GLU A 262 -2.16 16.80 -13.58
C GLU A 262 -1.34 16.63 -14.88
N ASP A 263 -0.04 16.34 -14.72
CA ASP A 263 0.91 16.16 -15.80
C ASP A 263 1.53 14.75 -15.70
N VAL A 264 1.15 13.87 -16.60
CA VAL A 264 1.67 12.47 -16.64
C VAL A 264 3.08 12.48 -17.23
N ARG A 265 4.08 12.08 -16.42
CA ARG A 265 5.49 12.13 -16.83
C ARG A 265 6.35 11.11 -16.13
N ALA A 266 7.41 10.70 -16.79
CA ALA A 266 8.50 9.95 -16.16
C ALA A 266 9.43 10.90 -15.39
N SER A 267 9.77 10.55 -14.16
CA SER A 267 10.67 11.33 -13.30
C SER A 267 11.41 10.42 -12.31
N VAL A 268 12.56 10.87 -11.84
CA VAL A 268 13.18 10.28 -10.65
C VAL A 268 12.17 10.30 -9.51
N HIS A 269 12.10 9.21 -8.74
CA HIS A 269 11.12 9.09 -7.66
C HIS A 269 11.24 10.30 -6.70
N PRO A 270 10.16 11.08 -6.46
CA PRO A 270 10.24 12.29 -5.64
C PRO A 270 10.76 12.06 -4.21
N ARG A 271 10.56 10.87 -3.70
CA ARG A 271 10.97 10.46 -2.34
C ARG A 271 12.16 9.49 -2.34
N LYS A 272 13.00 9.59 -3.37
CA LYS A 272 14.14 8.66 -3.56
C LYS A 272 15.05 8.58 -2.34
N GLU A 273 15.42 9.71 -1.73
CA GLU A 273 16.32 9.73 -0.59
C GLU A 273 15.74 9.05 0.65
N GLN A 274 14.48 9.31 0.96
CA GLN A 274 13.76 8.65 2.05
C GLN A 274 13.68 7.14 1.81
N LEU A 275 13.30 6.75 0.61
CA LEU A 275 13.16 5.33 0.24
C LEU A 275 14.49 4.60 0.21
N ASP A 276 15.60 5.23 -0.21
CA ASP A 276 16.95 4.64 -0.15
C ASP A 276 17.34 4.33 1.30
N ARG A 277 17.03 5.23 2.23
CA ARG A 277 17.29 5.02 3.66
C ARG A 277 16.39 3.94 4.25
N MET A 278 15.11 3.94 3.90
CA MET A 278 14.15 2.92 4.34
C MET A 278 14.52 1.53 3.83
N GLU A 279 14.94 1.41 2.57
CA GLU A 279 15.40 0.15 1.99
C GLU A 279 16.64 -0.38 2.72
N LYS A 280 17.63 0.49 3.02
CA LYS A 280 18.78 0.10 3.82
C LYS A 280 18.38 -0.41 5.18
N ILE A 281 17.49 0.30 5.90
CA ILE A 281 16.96 -0.13 7.20
C ILE A 281 16.28 -1.51 7.09
N PHE A 282 15.49 -1.73 6.04
CA PHE A 282 14.85 -3.00 5.80
C PHE A 282 15.85 -4.14 5.59
N LEU A 283 16.91 -3.89 4.81
CA LEU A 283 17.94 -4.90 4.51
C LEU A 283 18.84 -5.20 5.71
N ASP A 284 19.17 -4.20 6.52
CA ASP A 284 20.01 -4.34 7.72
C ASP A 284 19.30 -5.12 8.85
N ASN A 285 17.99 -5.25 8.81
CA ASN A 285 17.15 -5.97 9.80
C ASN A 285 16.85 -7.43 9.41
N ARG A 286 17.52 -7.98 8.39
CA ARG A 286 17.31 -9.34 7.87
C ARG A 286 18.39 -10.37 8.26
#